data_f58ad8966c5a93021e8401a46307c75a
#
_entry.id   f58ad8966c5a93021e8401a46307c75a
#
_cell.length_a   1.000
_cell.length_b   1.000
_cell.length_c   1.000
_cell.angle_alpha   90.00
_cell.angle_beta   90.00
_cell.angle_gamma   90.00
#
_symmetry.space_group_name_H-M   'P 1'
#
loop_
_entity.id
_entity.type
_entity.pdbx_description
1 polymer ?
#
loop_
_entity_poly.entity_id
_entity_poly.type
_entity_poly.pdbx_seq_one_letter_code
_entity_poly.pdbx_strand_id
1 'polypeptide(L)'
;MNILRRTIFSKMGIIILVVIILIAGCSYWTNKDRISNNFAEQLFKYPLPPQTKVMEKEQVNGKSLVWGNGGYWGVIASVRLSTKLSKAEILSYYKKAGLFKYPKSDKKGVEPEVYFQDDLKKVEEPEGFYYKTNDGGNNPLHSYFNKDGSMKIEQSTNEHTGQMEYVVQITSDFDYFLNIN
;
A
#
# COMPACT_ATOMS: atom_id res chain seq x y z
N MET A 1 -20.86 56.93 12.52
CA MET A 1 -19.94 56.33 11.55
C MET A 1 -19.10 55.12 12.09
N ASN A 2 -18.95 54.96 13.39
CA ASN A 2 -18.10 53.93 14.00
C ASN A 2 -18.77 52.53 14.12
N ILE A 3 -20.09 52.45 14.29
CA ILE A 3 -20.80 51.17 14.53
C ILE A 3 -20.84 50.32 13.25
N LEU A 4 -21.08 50.95 12.11
CA LEU A 4 -21.17 50.23 10.81
C LEU A 4 -19.81 49.58 10.39
N ARG A 5 -18.71 50.29 10.63
CA ARG A 5 -17.36 49.75 10.40
C ARG A 5 -17.06 48.55 11.30
N ARG A 6 -17.43 48.60 12.56
CA ARG A 6 -17.18 47.52 13.54
C ARG A 6 -17.93 46.22 13.15
N THR A 7 -19.16 46.35 12.63
CA THR A 7 -19.98 45.22 12.19
C THR A 7 -19.44 44.59 10.89
N ILE A 8 -18.92 45.40 9.97
CA ILE A 8 -18.32 44.90 8.72
C ILE A 8 -17.02 44.14 8.98
N PHE A 9 -16.15 44.68 9.86
CA PHE A 9 -14.91 44.00 10.24
C PHE A 9 -15.18 42.70 10.99
N SER A 10 -16.20 42.61 11.83
CA SER A 10 -16.60 41.37 12.52
C SER A 10 -17.09 40.31 11.53
N LYS A 11 -17.93 40.64 10.55
CA LYS A 11 -18.41 39.71 9.53
C LYS A 11 -17.29 39.23 8.62
N MET A 12 -16.37 40.09 8.23
CA MET A 12 -15.22 39.75 7.43
C MET A 12 -14.25 38.81 8.16
N GLY A 13 -14.05 39.03 9.47
CA GLY A 13 -13.26 38.14 10.32
C GLY A 13 -13.85 36.74 10.42
N ILE A 14 -15.19 36.63 10.55
CA ILE A 14 -15.87 35.30 10.56
C ILE A 14 -15.72 34.61 9.23
N ILE A 15 -15.86 35.29 8.10
CA ILE A 15 -15.69 34.71 6.78
C ILE A 15 -14.26 34.16 6.59
N ILE A 16 -13.26 34.95 6.98
CA ILE A 16 -11.85 34.51 6.91
C ILE A 16 -11.61 33.27 7.78
N LEU A 17 -12.15 33.25 8.99
CA LEU A 17 -12.03 32.08 9.87
C LEU A 17 -12.65 30.82 9.28
N VAL A 18 -13.83 30.92 8.69
CA VAL A 18 -14.52 29.82 8.02
C VAL A 18 -13.69 29.32 6.83
N VAL A 19 -13.14 30.19 6.02
CA VAL A 19 -12.27 29.83 4.89
C VAL A 19 -11.02 29.11 5.36
N ILE A 20 -10.37 29.57 6.45
CA ILE A 20 -9.20 28.90 7.03
C ILE A 20 -9.56 27.49 7.50
N ILE A 21 -10.69 27.32 8.19
CA ILE A 21 -11.16 26.00 8.66
C ILE A 21 -11.44 25.06 7.47
N LEU A 22 -12.06 25.56 6.40
CA LEU A 22 -12.31 24.78 5.19
C LEU A 22 -11.01 24.35 4.50
N ILE A 23 -10.05 25.26 4.36
CA ILE A 23 -8.74 24.95 3.76
C ILE A 23 -8.00 23.94 4.64
N ALA A 24 -7.98 24.11 5.95
CA ALA A 24 -7.35 23.15 6.86
C ALA A 24 -8.02 21.78 6.80
N GLY A 25 -9.34 21.72 6.74
CA GLY A 25 -10.11 20.49 6.59
C GLY A 25 -9.80 19.78 5.26
N CYS A 26 -9.85 20.49 4.15
CA CYS A 26 -9.49 19.93 2.84
C CYS A 26 -8.04 19.44 2.81
N SER A 27 -7.10 20.20 3.34
CA SER A 27 -5.68 19.83 3.42
C SER A 27 -5.46 18.55 4.24
N TYR A 28 -6.21 18.39 5.33
CA TYR A 28 -6.15 17.22 6.18
C TYR A 28 -6.64 15.95 5.44
N TRP A 29 -7.74 16.05 4.69
CA TRP A 29 -8.31 14.93 3.95
C TRP A 29 -7.41 14.51 2.77
N THR A 30 -6.93 15.45 1.99
CA THR A 30 -6.06 15.17 0.84
C THR A 30 -4.69 14.62 1.24
N ASN A 31 -4.23 14.89 2.46
CA ASN A 31 -2.93 14.41 2.94
C ASN A 31 -2.89 12.88 3.10
N LYS A 32 -3.96 12.25 3.59
CA LYS A 32 -4.03 10.78 3.73
C LYS A 32 -3.90 10.10 2.37
N ASP A 33 -4.70 10.55 1.42
CA ASP A 33 -4.72 9.96 0.07
C ASP A 33 -3.38 10.17 -0.62
N ARG A 34 -2.77 11.34 -0.47
CA ARG A 34 -1.44 11.61 -1.01
C ARG A 34 -0.38 10.69 -0.44
N ILE A 35 -0.41 10.42 0.87
CA ILE A 35 0.54 9.52 1.53
C ILE A 35 0.31 8.08 1.06
N SER A 36 -0.95 7.64 1.03
CA SER A 36 -1.32 6.31 0.53
C SER A 36 -0.90 6.12 -0.92
N ASN A 37 -1.18 7.10 -1.78
CA ASN A 37 -0.79 7.05 -3.19
C ASN A 37 0.73 7.02 -3.37
N ASN A 38 1.48 7.83 -2.61
CA ASN A 38 2.94 7.81 -2.66
C ASN A 38 3.53 6.47 -2.23
N PHE A 39 2.89 5.79 -1.27
CA PHE A 39 3.30 4.46 -0.87
C PHE A 39 3.01 3.43 -1.97
N ALA A 40 1.80 3.41 -2.51
CA ALA A 40 1.39 2.49 -3.57
C ALA A 40 2.22 2.67 -4.86
N GLU A 41 2.53 3.92 -5.22
CA GLU A 41 3.34 4.26 -6.38
C GLU A 41 4.74 3.64 -6.36
N GLN A 42 5.30 3.34 -5.19
CA GLN A 42 6.59 2.64 -5.09
C GLN A 42 6.49 1.26 -5.74
N LEU A 43 5.41 0.52 -5.52
CA LEU A 43 5.16 -0.77 -6.15
C LEU A 43 4.72 -0.60 -7.62
N PHE A 44 3.82 0.33 -7.88
CA PHE A 44 3.24 0.52 -9.22
C PHE A 44 4.26 0.97 -10.27
N LYS A 45 5.32 1.64 -9.84
CA LYS A 45 6.44 2.08 -10.68
C LYS A 45 7.66 1.18 -10.59
N TYR A 46 7.61 0.15 -9.71
CA TYR A 46 8.72 -0.78 -9.61
C TYR A 46 8.92 -1.51 -10.95
N PRO A 47 10.16 -1.67 -11.41
CA PRO A 47 10.44 -2.35 -12.67
C PRO A 47 9.84 -3.77 -12.68
N LEU A 48 9.31 -4.17 -13.82
CA LEU A 48 8.77 -5.51 -13.97
C LEU A 48 9.89 -6.53 -14.23
N PRO A 49 9.72 -7.78 -13.76
CA PRO A 49 10.57 -8.87 -14.20
C PRO A 49 10.50 -9.03 -15.73
N PRO A 50 11.53 -9.59 -16.38
CA PRO A 50 11.47 -9.84 -17.81
C PRO A 50 10.29 -10.76 -18.15
N GLN A 51 9.77 -10.66 -19.38
CA GLN A 51 8.65 -11.46 -19.87
C GLN A 51 7.37 -11.39 -19.01
N THR A 52 7.17 -10.30 -18.27
CA THR A 52 6.05 -10.10 -17.35
C THR A 52 5.15 -8.99 -17.84
N LYS A 53 3.82 -9.17 -17.70
CA LYS A 53 2.77 -8.20 -18.04
C LYS A 53 1.96 -7.87 -16.79
N VAL A 54 1.60 -6.59 -16.65
CA VAL A 54 0.61 -6.15 -15.65
C VAL A 54 -0.78 -6.55 -16.13
N MET A 55 -1.52 -7.22 -15.26
CA MET A 55 -2.92 -7.57 -15.47
C MET A 55 -3.83 -6.58 -14.76
N GLU A 56 -3.47 -6.22 -13.52
CA GLU A 56 -4.28 -5.37 -12.67
C GLU A 56 -3.40 -4.64 -11.65
N LYS A 57 -3.78 -3.42 -11.28
CA LYS A 57 -3.21 -2.68 -10.16
C LYS A 57 -4.36 -2.27 -9.25
N GLU A 58 -4.22 -2.51 -7.96
CA GLU A 58 -5.24 -2.16 -6.98
C GLU A 58 -4.61 -1.50 -5.77
N GLN A 59 -5.33 -0.55 -5.20
CA GLN A 59 -4.99 0.10 -3.95
C GLN A 59 -6.24 0.16 -3.09
N VAL A 60 -6.13 -0.31 -1.87
CA VAL A 60 -7.16 -0.12 -0.85
C VAL A 60 -6.56 0.57 0.36
N ASN A 61 -7.26 1.55 0.89
CA ASN A 61 -6.80 2.28 2.07
C ASN A 61 -7.97 2.69 2.96
N GLY A 62 -7.79 2.54 4.25
CA GLY A 62 -8.85 2.82 5.21
C GLY A 62 -8.51 2.45 6.64
N LYS A 63 -9.43 2.80 7.54
CA LYS A 63 -9.35 2.41 8.94
C LYS A 63 -9.64 0.93 9.16
N SER A 64 -10.42 0.31 8.28
CA SER A 64 -10.78 -1.11 8.34
C SER A 64 -9.56 -2.03 8.24
N LEU A 65 -8.48 -1.54 7.61
CA LEU A 65 -7.25 -2.29 7.39
C LEU A 65 -6.30 -2.33 8.60
N VAL A 66 -6.60 -1.58 9.67
CA VAL A 66 -5.76 -1.49 10.86
C VAL A 66 -6.54 -1.84 12.12
N TRP A 67 -5.87 -2.52 13.06
CA TRP A 67 -6.45 -2.89 14.33
C TRP A 67 -6.29 -1.76 15.35
N GLY A 68 -7.35 -1.51 16.14
CA GLY A 68 -7.32 -0.59 17.27
C GLY A 68 -8.12 0.69 17.07
N ASN A 69 -8.26 1.46 18.15
CA ASN A 69 -9.01 2.72 18.21
C ASN A 69 -8.15 3.95 17.88
N GLY A 70 -6.95 3.74 17.33
CA GLY A 70 -5.97 4.79 17.12
C GLY A 70 -6.17 5.62 15.85
N GLY A 71 -5.33 6.61 15.69
CA GLY A 71 -5.25 7.50 14.51
C GLY A 71 -4.52 6.88 13.32
N TYR A 72 -4.52 5.56 13.18
CA TYR A 72 -3.83 4.85 12.10
C TYR A 72 -4.71 4.72 10.85
N TRP A 73 -4.04 4.74 9.71
CA TRP A 73 -4.62 4.57 8.39
C TRP A 73 -3.84 3.51 7.64
N GLY A 74 -4.51 2.41 7.31
CA GLY A 74 -3.90 1.33 6.55
C GLY A 74 -3.87 1.63 5.06
N VAL A 75 -2.87 1.13 4.37
CA VAL A 75 -2.75 1.15 2.93
C VAL A 75 -2.17 -0.17 2.43
N ILE A 76 -2.82 -0.74 1.44
CA ILE A 76 -2.38 -1.94 0.74
C ILE A 76 -2.37 -1.62 -0.75
N ALA A 77 -1.25 -1.93 -1.40
CA ALA A 77 -1.14 -1.83 -2.85
C ALA A 77 -0.76 -3.20 -3.42
N SER A 78 -1.45 -3.64 -4.46
CA SER A 78 -1.23 -4.92 -5.11
C SER A 78 -1.12 -4.77 -6.62
N VAL A 79 -0.28 -5.60 -7.22
CA VAL A 79 -0.13 -5.73 -8.68
C VAL A 79 -0.27 -7.19 -9.05
N ARG A 80 -1.28 -7.51 -9.86
CA ARG A 80 -1.46 -8.83 -10.46
C ARG A 80 -0.70 -8.89 -11.77
N LEU A 81 0.08 -9.93 -11.92
CA LEU A 81 1.07 -10.08 -12.97
C LEU A 81 0.92 -11.44 -13.66
N SER A 82 1.21 -11.48 -14.96
CA SER A 82 1.31 -12.72 -15.75
C SER A 82 2.69 -12.81 -16.38
N THR A 83 3.35 -13.96 -16.27
CA THR A 83 4.73 -14.16 -16.71
C THR A 83 4.98 -15.58 -17.23
N LYS A 84 6.10 -15.74 -17.94
CA LYS A 84 6.66 -17.05 -18.31
C LYS A 84 7.77 -17.50 -17.35
N LEU A 85 8.11 -16.71 -16.36
CA LEU A 85 9.14 -17.05 -15.37
C LEU A 85 8.62 -18.11 -14.40
N SER A 86 9.53 -18.93 -13.87
CA SER A 86 9.28 -19.86 -12.78
C SER A 86 9.06 -19.12 -11.44
N LYS A 87 8.44 -19.80 -10.46
CA LYS A 87 8.29 -19.28 -9.09
C LYS A 87 9.64 -18.85 -8.51
N ALA A 88 10.68 -19.65 -8.72
CA ALA A 88 12.03 -19.36 -8.23
C ALA A 88 12.62 -18.07 -8.81
N GLU A 89 12.44 -17.81 -10.10
CA GLU A 89 12.91 -16.59 -10.75
C GLU A 89 12.15 -15.37 -10.25
N ILE A 90 10.82 -15.48 -10.08
CA ILE A 90 9.98 -14.42 -9.53
C ILE A 90 10.45 -14.05 -8.11
N LEU A 91 10.59 -15.04 -7.21
CA LEU A 91 11.03 -14.81 -5.83
C LEU A 91 12.44 -14.22 -5.77
N SER A 92 13.37 -14.72 -6.60
CA SER A 92 14.73 -14.17 -6.69
C SER A 92 14.75 -12.73 -7.19
N TYR A 93 13.84 -12.37 -8.10
CA TYR A 93 13.72 -11.00 -8.59
C TYR A 93 13.29 -10.04 -7.47
N TYR A 94 12.21 -10.36 -6.76
CA TYR A 94 11.69 -9.50 -5.69
C TYR A 94 12.58 -9.50 -4.44
N LYS A 95 13.35 -10.56 -4.18
CA LYS A 95 14.38 -10.57 -3.13
C LYS A 95 15.43 -9.46 -3.35
N LYS A 96 15.74 -9.14 -4.60
CA LYS A 96 16.65 -8.05 -4.96
C LYS A 96 16.01 -6.66 -4.87
N ALA A 97 14.68 -6.59 -4.83
CA ALA A 97 13.96 -5.32 -4.72
C ALA A 97 14.26 -4.59 -3.41
N GLY A 98 14.59 -5.32 -2.35
CA GLY A 98 14.77 -4.78 -1.02
C GLY A 98 13.44 -4.41 -0.36
N LEU A 99 13.46 -3.35 0.45
CA LEU A 99 12.31 -2.90 1.22
C LEU A 99 11.70 -1.65 0.59
N PHE A 100 10.38 -1.60 0.56
CA PHE A 100 9.62 -0.41 0.18
C PHE A 100 9.50 0.52 1.40
N LYS A 101 9.70 1.83 1.20
CA LYS A 101 9.72 2.79 2.31
C LYS A 101 8.38 2.89 3.00
N TYR A 102 8.38 2.95 4.31
CA TYR A 102 7.18 3.25 5.09
C TYR A 102 6.61 4.62 4.73
N PRO A 103 5.27 4.77 4.73
CA PRO A 103 4.66 6.08 4.63
C PRO A 103 5.04 6.93 5.86
N LYS A 104 5.51 8.17 5.65
CA LYS A 104 5.85 9.12 6.72
C LYS A 104 6.80 8.60 7.82
N SER A 105 7.68 7.69 7.52
CA SER A 105 8.54 7.10 8.55
C SER A 105 9.95 6.87 8.03
N ASP A 106 10.93 7.07 8.90
CA ASP A 106 12.33 6.70 8.68
C ASP A 106 12.64 5.22 9.02
N LYS A 107 11.59 4.46 9.36
CA LYS A 107 11.71 3.02 9.61
C LYS A 107 12.22 2.28 8.37
N LYS A 108 12.75 1.10 8.60
CA LYS A 108 13.47 0.27 7.64
C LYS A 108 12.72 -0.08 6.36
N GLY A 109 11.40 0.05 6.32
CA GLY A 109 10.54 -0.26 5.17
C GLY A 109 9.80 -1.57 5.32
N VAL A 110 8.90 -1.84 4.36
CA VAL A 110 8.09 -3.06 4.29
C VAL A 110 8.63 -4.01 3.23
N GLU A 111 8.54 -5.29 3.53
CA GLU A 111 8.86 -6.35 2.61
C GLU A 111 7.67 -6.61 1.66
N PRO A 112 7.90 -6.91 0.39
CA PRO A 112 6.83 -7.33 -0.50
C PRO A 112 6.30 -8.72 -0.10
N GLU A 113 5.00 -8.88 -0.22
CA GLU A 113 4.30 -10.16 -0.13
C GLU A 113 4.13 -10.71 -1.55
N VAL A 114 4.36 -12.00 -1.74
CA VAL A 114 4.20 -12.66 -3.04
C VAL A 114 3.19 -13.78 -2.90
N TYR A 115 2.17 -13.77 -3.75
CA TYR A 115 1.12 -14.78 -3.77
C TYR A 115 1.08 -15.44 -5.15
N PHE A 116 1.09 -16.75 -5.18
CA PHE A 116 0.86 -17.53 -6.39
C PHE A 116 -0.59 -17.98 -6.45
N GLN A 117 -1.08 -18.28 -7.64
CA GLN A 117 -2.50 -18.55 -7.90
C GLN A 117 -3.11 -19.62 -6.98
N ASP A 118 -2.34 -20.63 -6.58
CA ASP A 118 -2.80 -21.74 -5.74
C ASP A 118 -2.94 -21.35 -4.26
N ASP A 119 -2.29 -20.27 -3.83
CA ASP A 119 -2.21 -19.81 -2.42
C ASP A 119 -3.02 -18.54 -2.16
N LEU A 120 -3.78 -18.08 -3.14
CA LEU A 120 -4.33 -16.75 -3.24
C LEU A 120 -5.80 -16.70 -2.81
N LYS A 121 -6.13 -15.91 -1.80
CA LYS A 121 -7.50 -15.50 -1.43
C LYS A 121 -7.66 -14.00 -1.61
N LYS A 122 -8.62 -13.60 -2.44
CA LYS A 122 -9.05 -12.20 -2.58
C LYS A 122 -9.97 -11.82 -1.43
N VAL A 123 -9.71 -10.68 -0.78
CA VAL A 123 -10.53 -10.10 0.29
C VAL A 123 -11.06 -8.77 -0.23
N GLU A 124 -12.38 -8.60 -0.20
CA GLU A 124 -13.06 -7.39 -0.66
C GLU A 124 -13.40 -6.50 0.53
N GLU A 125 -13.16 -5.20 0.37
CA GLU A 125 -13.48 -4.12 1.28
C GLU A 125 -14.29 -3.06 0.54
N PRO A 126 -15.02 -2.17 1.22
CA PRO A 126 -15.79 -1.13 0.53
C PRO A 126 -14.98 -0.23 -0.41
N GLU A 127 -13.70 -0.03 -0.10
CA GLU A 127 -12.79 0.85 -0.85
C GLU A 127 -11.97 0.14 -1.92
N GLY A 128 -12.08 -1.21 -2.04
CA GLY A 128 -11.29 -2.00 -2.99
C GLY A 128 -11.03 -3.42 -2.49
N PHE A 129 -9.96 -4.05 -2.94
CA PHE A 129 -9.63 -5.40 -2.51
C PHE A 129 -8.12 -5.56 -2.28
N TYR A 130 -7.77 -6.64 -1.56
CA TYR A 130 -6.39 -7.06 -1.33
C TYR A 130 -6.31 -8.59 -1.25
N TYR A 131 -5.10 -9.11 -1.08
CA TYR A 131 -4.88 -10.55 -1.12
C TYR A 131 -4.32 -11.08 0.20
N LYS A 132 -4.65 -12.33 0.51
CA LYS A 132 -4.11 -13.11 1.62
C LYS A 132 -3.85 -14.54 1.17
N THR A 133 -3.12 -15.29 1.97
CA THR A 133 -3.06 -16.74 1.85
C THR A 133 -4.40 -17.36 2.21
N ASN A 134 -4.63 -18.61 1.77
CA ASN A 134 -5.89 -19.32 2.05
C ASN A 134 -6.16 -19.52 3.55
N ASP A 135 -5.12 -19.54 4.38
CA ASP A 135 -5.20 -19.58 5.85
C ASP A 135 -5.46 -18.19 6.50
N GLY A 136 -5.56 -17.14 5.68
CA GLY A 136 -5.86 -15.78 6.13
C GLY A 136 -4.64 -14.97 6.58
N GLY A 137 -3.43 -15.52 6.49
CA GLY A 137 -2.18 -14.82 6.80
C GLY A 137 -1.67 -13.95 5.65
N ASN A 138 -0.61 -13.21 5.91
CA ASN A 138 0.20 -12.57 4.87
C ASN A 138 1.26 -13.57 4.39
N ASN A 139 1.76 -13.38 3.17
CA ASN A 139 2.82 -14.20 2.60
C ASN A 139 4.06 -13.34 2.25
N PRO A 140 4.80 -12.87 3.27
CA PRO A 140 5.97 -12.03 3.05
C PRO A 140 7.07 -12.81 2.34
N LEU A 141 7.88 -12.11 1.58
CA LEU A 141 8.89 -12.70 0.71
C LEU A 141 9.90 -13.57 1.48
N HIS A 142 10.29 -13.16 2.71
CA HIS A 142 11.23 -13.92 3.55
C HIS A 142 10.70 -15.32 3.93
N SER A 143 9.39 -15.54 3.89
CA SER A 143 8.80 -16.86 4.20
C SER A 143 9.23 -17.97 3.22
N TYR A 144 9.64 -17.57 2.01
CA TYR A 144 10.13 -18.48 0.97
C TYR A 144 11.62 -18.82 1.08
N PHE A 145 12.34 -18.21 2.01
CA PHE A 145 13.78 -18.39 2.15
C PHE A 145 14.17 -18.89 3.53
N ASN A 146 15.21 -19.70 3.57
CA ASN A 146 15.89 -20.11 4.81
C ASN A 146 16.75 -18.97 5.36
N LYS A 147 17.23 -19.09 6.59
CA LYS A 147 18.11 -18.11 7.24
C LYS A 147 19.43 -17.89 6.48
N ASP A 148 19.92 -18.92 5.80
CA ASP A 148 21.13 -18.88 4.96
C ASP A 148 20.88 -18.24 3.58
N GLY A 149 19.63 -17.89 3.28
CA GLY A 149 19.22 -17.27 2.03
C GLY A 149 18.93 -18.26 0.90
N SER A 150 18.99 -19.55 1.14
CA SER A 150 18.53 -20.57 0.21
C SER A 150 16.99 -20.59 0.14
N MET A 151 16.44 -21.01 -0.99
CA MET A 151 14.99 -21.13 -1.13
C MET A 151 14.48 -22.38 -0.43
N LYS A 152 13.36 -22.24 0.29
CA LYS A 152 12.63 -23.36 0.91
C LYS A 152 11.81 -24.17 -0.11
N ILE A 153 11.44 -23.53 -1.21
CA ILE A 153 10.67 -24.18 -2.26
C ILE A 153 11.67 -24.99 -3.10
N GLU A 154 11.56 -26.30 -3.03
CA GLU A 154 12.21 -27.15 -4.02
C GLU A 154 11.85 -26.62 -5.41
N GLN A 155 12.85 -26.54 -6.29
CA GLN A 155 12.63 -26.23 -7.68
C GLN A 155 11.75 -27.35 -8.26
N SER A 156 10.44 -27.24 -8.02
CA SER A 156 9.53 -28.02 -8.85
C SER A 156 9.81 -27.51 -10.26
N THR A 157 10.46 -28.34 -11.02
CA THR A 157 10.53 -28.24 -12.48
C THR A 157 9.09 -28.30 -12.96
N ASN A 158 8.36 -27.19 -12.76
CA ASN A 158 7.05 -27.05 -13.34
C ASN A 158 7.29 -26.92 -14.83
N GLU A 159 7.13 -28.02 -15.53
CA GLU A 159 6.86 -28.08 -16.95
C GLU A 159 5.55 -27.33 -17.27
N HIS A 160 5.43 -26.09 -16.78
CA HIS A 160 4.36 -25.21 -17.17
C HIS A 160 4.76 -24.56 -18.49
N THR A 161 4.37 -25.21 -19.58
CA THR A 161 4.30 -24.64 -20.93
C THR A 161 3.31 -23.47 -21.03
N GLY A 162 2.79 -22.98 -19.90
CA GLY A 162 1.79 -21.91 -19.78
C GLY A 162 2.30 -20.65 -19.07
N GLN A 163 1.52 -19.59 -19.15
CA GLN A 163 1.75 -18.36 -18.36
C GLN A 163 1.34 -18.61 -16.92
N MET A 164 2.18 -18.15 -15.96
CA MET A 164 1.89 -18.17 -14.55
C MET A 164 1.36 -16.80 -14.11
N GLU A 165 0.28 -16.79 -13.33
CA GLU A 165 -0.21 -15.59 -12.67
C GLU A 165 0.23 -15.55 -11.22
N TYR A 166 0.59 -14.34 -10.75
CA TYR A 166 0.96 -14.11 -9.36
C TYR A 166 0.64 -12.66 -8.97
N VAL A 167 0.59 -12.40 -7.68
CA VAL A 167 0.38 -11.07 -7.12
C VAL A 167 1.58 -10.66 -6.29
N VAL A 168 1.99 -9.42 -6.44
CA VAL A 168 2.92 -8.76 -5.53
C VAL A 168 2.16 -7.68 -4.78
N GLN A 169 2.28 -7.65 -3.47
CA GLN A 169 1.56 -6.74 -2.60
C GLN A 169 2.52 -6.13 -1.58
N ILE A 170 2.28 -4.89 -1.22
CA ILE A 170 2.92 -4.22 -0.08
C ILE A 170 1.83 -3.68 0.84
N THR A 171 2.05 -3.88 2.14
CA THR A 171 1.08 -3.50 3.17
C THR A 171 1.76 -2.61 4.21
N SER A 172 1.11 -1.52 4.58
CA SER A 172 1.59 -0.64 5.64
C SER A 172 0.45 0.11 6.30
N ASP A 173 0.78 0.75 7.41
CA ASP A 173 -0.06 1.75 8.05
C ASP A 173 0.76 3.00 8.41
N PHE A 174 0.07 4.09 8.70
CA PHE A 174 0.69 5.31 9.20
C PHE A 174 -0.27 6.06 10.11
N ASP A 175 0.31 6.77 11.09
CA ASP A 175 -0.44 7.70 11.91
C ASP A 175 -0.82 8.92 11.08
N TYR A 176 -2.13 9.20 11.00
CA TYR A 176 -2.65 10.38 10.30
C TYR A 176 -3.13 11.46 11.25
N PHE A 177 -3.19 11.21 12.55
CA PHE A 177 -3.36 12.26 13.54
C PHE A 177 -2.10 13.12 13.63
N LEU A 178 -2.26 14.34 14.01
CA LEU A 178 -1.16 15.28 14.23
C LEU A 178 -0.15 14.63 15.18
N ASN A 179 1.04 14.30 14.67
CA ASN A 179 2.19 14.06 15.54
C ASN A 179 2.49 15.36 16.27
N ILE A 180 1.87 15.53 17.42
CA ILE A 180 2.29 16.51 18.40
C ILE A 180 3.33 15.79 19.26
N ASN A 181 4.56 15.70 18.73
CA ASN A 181 5.75 15.38 19.49
C ASN A 181 6.49 16.68 19.76
#